data_d828dd60b6b771cd3f6c0e718dbb3413
#
_entry.id   d828dd60b6b771cd3f6c0e718dbb3413
#
_cell.length_a   1.000
_cell.length_b   1.000
_cell.length_c   1.000
_cell.angle_alpha   90.00
_cell.angle_beta   90.00
_cell.angle_gamma   90.00
#
_symmetry.space_group_name_H-M   'P 1'
#
loop_
_entity.id
_entity.type
_entity.pdbx_description
1 polymer ?
#
loop_
_entity_poly.entity_id
_entity_poly.type
_entity_poly.pdbx_seq_one_letter_code
_entity_poly.pdbx_strand_id
1 'polypeptide(L)'
;IVTAAANLKHLIANSAEKEMTAEEAAALEEAKAYVVKFEEAMDDDFNTADAISAVFELVKFANTHATAENSKVYLETLKNELTDLCDILGVIVEKEEELLDADIENLIAERQAARKAKDFARADEIRNELLEKGIILKDTREGVQWKRA
;
A
#
# COMPACT_ATOMS: atom_id res chain seq x y z
N ILE A 1 2.12 3.97 11.09
CA ILE A 1 2.66 4.25 9.75
C ILE A 1 1.88 3.44 8.70
N VAL A 2 1.98 2.12 8.69
CA VAL A 2 1.33 1.23 7.69
C VAL A 2 -0.18 1.49 7.59
N THR A 3 -0.88 1.63 8.72
CA THR A 3 -2.32 1.94 8.74
C THR A 3 -2.64 3.30 8.11
N ALA A 4 -1.80 4.32 8.34
CA ALA A 4 -1.99 5.64 7.74
C ALA A 4 -1.77 5.61 6.22
N ALA A 5 -0.74 4.92 5.75
CA ALA A 5 -0.50 4.72 4.32
C ALA A 5 -1.65 3.97 3.63
N ALA A 6 -2.17 2.92 4.26
CA ALA A 6 -3.33 2.17 3.77
C ALA A 6 -4.60 3.04 3.72
N ASN A 7 -4.82 3.87 4.75
CA ASN A 7 -5.94 4.82 4.77
C ASN A 7 -5.82 5.87 3.64
N LEU A 8 -4.64 6.45 3.44
CA LEU A 8 -4.40 7.38 2.35
C LEU A 8 -4.64 6.72 0.99
N LYS A 9 -4.14 5.49 0.78
CA LYS A 9 -4.40 4.71 -0.45
C LYS A 9 -5.90 4.50 -0.69
N HIS A 10 -6.65 4.17 0.36
CA HIS A 10 -8.11 4.03 0.28
C HIS A 10 -8.81 5.35 -0.06
N LEU A 11 -8.40 6.45 0.57
CA LEU A 11 -8.96 7.77 0.29
C LEU A 11 -8.65 8.22 -1.15
N ILE A 12 -7.44 8.01 -1.65
CA ILE A 12 -7.04 8.31 -3.02
C ILE A 12 -7.92 7.55 -4.03
N ALA A 13 -8.19 6.26 -3.78
CA ALA A 13 -9.02 5.44 -4.66
C ALA A 13 -10.48 5.93 -4.73
N ASN A 14 -10.97 6.62 -3.69
CA ASN A 14 -12.34 7.11 -3.59
C ASN A 14 -12.47 8.64 -3.74
N SER A 15 -11.35 9.35 -3.93
CA SER A 15 -11.35 10.81 -4.08
C SER A 15 -11.66 11.25 -5.50
N ALA A 16 -12.21 12.46 -5.64
CA ALA A 16 -12.48 13.05 -6.93
C ALA A 16 -11.21 13.66 -7.56
N GLU A 17 -11.09 13.54 -8.88
CA GLU A 17 -10.10 14.28 -9.65
C GLU A 17 -10.55 15.75 -9.77
N LYS A 18 -10.11 16.58 -8.84
CA LYS A 18 -10.35 18.02 -8.79
C LYS A 18 -9.07 18.78 -8.49
N GLU A 19 -9.06 20.05 -8.83
CA GLU A 19 -7.94 20.92 -8.49
C GLU A 19 -7.78 21.04 -6.97
N MET A 20 -6.52 21.18 -6.53
CA MET A 20 -6.18 21.40 -5.13
C MET A 20 -6.69 22.77 -4.69
N THR A 21 -7.32 22.85 -3.52
CA THR A 21 -7.78 24.10 -2.94
C THR A 21 -6.63 24.86 -2.29
N ALA A 22 -6.84 26.16 -2.04
CA ALA A 22 -5.85 26.98 -1.32
C ALA A 22 -5.63 26.50 0.12
N GLU A 23 -6.65 25.94 0.75
CA GLU A 23 -6.57 25.36 2.10
C GLU A 23 -5.74 24.07 2.09
N GLU A 24 -5.91 23.22 1.08
CA GLU A 24 -5.10 22.02 0.91
C GLU A 24 -3.64 22.35 0.62
N ALA A 25 -3.39 23.39 -0.19
CA ALA A 25 -2.03 23.86 -0.44
C ALA A 25 -1.36 24.40 0.84
N ALA A 26 -2.10 25.14 1.66
CA ALA A 26 -1.60 25.61 2.96
C ALA A 26 -1.32 24.45 3.92
N ALA A 27 -2.17 23.41 3.94
CA ALA A 27 -1.97 22.22 4.73
C ALA A 27 -0.73 21.42 4.28
N LEU A 28 -0.43 21.37 2.99
CA LEU A 28 0.82 20.75 2.50
C LEU A 28 2.06 21.54 2.92
N GLU A 29 2.01 22.88 2.94
CA GLU A 29 3.11 23.67 3.47
C GLU A 29 3.34 23.42 4.97
N GLU A 30 2.29 23.18 5.74
CA GLU A 30 2.41 22.73 7.14
C GLU A 30 3.01 21.33 7.23
N ALA A 31 2.58 20.39 6.37
CA ALA A 31 3.14 19.04 6.32
C ALA A 31 4.65 19.05 6.02
N LYS A 32 5.13 19.92 5.15
CA LYS A 32 6.56 20.08 4.85
C LYS A 32 7.41 20.43 6.07
N ALA A 33 6.84 21.06 7.09
CA ALA A 33 7.58 21.33 8.32
C ALA A 33 8.02 20.03 9.02
N TYR A 34 7.28 18.94 8.88
CA TYR A 34 7.68 17.63 9.41
C TYR A 34 8.75 16.97 8.55
N VAL A 35 8.74 17.20 7.24
CA VAL A 35 9.81 16.76 6.35
C VAL A 35 11.12 17.47 6.71
N VAL A 36 11.08 18.78 6.93
CA VAL A 36 12.26 19.56 7.36
C VAL A 36 12.81 19.06 8.71
N LYS A 37 11.92 18.79 9.69
CA LYS A 37 12.34 18.19 10.97
C LYS A 37 13.03 16.84 10.79
N PHE A 38 12.53 16.02 9.88
CA PHE A 38 13.15 14.75 9.54
C PHE A 38 14.55 14.93 8.96
N GLU A 39 14.69 15.83 7.99
CA GLU A 39 15.97 16.15 7.35
C GLU A 39 16.99 16.69 8.38
N GLU A 40 16.59 17.64 9.22
CA GLU A 40 17.42 18.18 10.31
C GLU A 40 17.89 17.06 11.26
N ALA A 41 17.00 16.14 11.63
CA ALA A 41 17.36 15.00 12.49
C ALA A 41 18.34 14.03 11.81
N MET A 42 18.19 13.80 10.51
CA MET A 42 19.10 12.94 9.76
C MET A 42 20.45 13.61 9.51
N ASP A 43 20.49 14.93 9.37
CA ASP A 43 21.72 15.73 9.25
C ASP A 43 22.48 15.83 10.58
N ASP A 44 21.78 15.74 11.72
CA ASP A 44 22.36 15.70 13.04
C ASP A 44 22.83 14.26 13.42
N ASP A 45 23.92 13.85 12.78
CA ASP A 45 24.60 12.56 13.02
C ASP A 45 23.67 11.32 12.90
N PHE A 46 22.75 11.35 11.95
CA PHE A 46 21.74 10.30 11.73
C PHE A 46 20.87 10.00 12.97
N ASN A 47 20.35 11.03 13.59
CA ASN A 47 19.45 10.92 14.74
C ASN A 47 18.11 10.27 14.33
N THR A 48 18.12 8.96 14.14
CA THR A 48 16.94 8.19 13.69
C THR A 48 15.78 8.24 14.68
N ALA A 49 16.03 8.48 15.97
CA ALA A 49 14.96 8.59 16.97
C ALA A 49 14.10 9.84 16.74
N ASP A 50 14.73 10.99 16.46
CA ASP A 50 14.03 12.22 16.16
C ASP A 50 13.44 12.18 14.73
N ALA A 51 14.14 11.56 13.79
CA ALA A 51 13.63 11.35 12.44
C ALA A 51 12.32 10.51 12.45
N ILE A 52 12.29 9.40 13.19
CA ILE A 52 11.06 8.59 13.37
C ILE A 52 9.96 9.40 14.06
N SER A 53 10.30 10.26 15.03
CA SER A 53 9.32 11.13 15.68
C SER A 53 8.68 12.09 14.67
N ALA A 54 9.45 12.67 13.76
CA ALA A 54 8.93 13.51 12.68
C ALA A 54 7.99 12.74 11.74
N VAL A 55 8.31 11.48 11.40
CA VAL A 55 7.41 10.60 10.63
C VAL A 55 6.08 10.39 11.36
N PHE A 56 6.08 10.15 12.68
CA PHE A 56 4.84 10.00 13.45
C PHE A 56 4.03 11.29 13.53
N GLU A 57 4.69 12.46 13.59
CA GLU A 57 4.00 13.75 13.51
C GLU A 57 3.31 13.91 12.14
N LEU A 58 3.98 13.56 11.04
CA LEU A 58 3.38 13.56 9.70
C LEU A 58 2.22 12.56 9.59
N VAL A 59 2.33 11.36 10.16
CA VAL A 59 1.24 10.39 10.25
C VAL A 59 0.03 10.96 10.97
N LYS A 60 0.25 11.62 12.12
CA LYS A 60 -0.81 12.25 12.90
C LYS A 60 -1.48 13.37 12.10
N PHE A 61 -0.68 14.20 11.43
CA PHE A 61 -1.16 15.25 10.54
C PHE A 61 -2.04 14.67 9.43
N ALA A 62 -1.54 13.67 8.70
CA ALA A 62 -2.30 13.01 7.63
C ALA A 62 -3.63 12.42 8.13
N ASN A 63 -3.63 11.72 9.27
CA ASN A 63 -4.85 11.16 9.86
C ASN A 63 -5.88 12.22 10.28
N THR A 64 -5.42 13.44 10.57
CA THR A 64 -6.30 14.54 11.01
C THR A 64 -6.87 15.31 9.81
N HIS A 65 -6.10 15.48 8.74
CA HIS A 65 -6.43 16.38 7.62
C HIS A 65 -6.85 15.65 6.34
N ALA A 66 -6.54 14.35 6.21
CA ALA A 66 -6.92 13.58 5.02
C ALA A 66 -8.37 13.05 5.16
N THR A 67 -9.21 13.42 4.23
CA THR A 67 -10.62 13.01 4.13
C THR A 67 -10.97 12.62 2.70
N ALA A 68 -12.11 11.96 2.49
CA ALA A 68 -12.60 11.62 1.15
C ALA A 68 -13.02 12.86 0.32
N GLU A 69 -13.16 14.02 0.96
CA GLU A 69 -13.53 15.27 0.30
C GLU A 69 -12.30 16.00 -0.29
N ASN A 70 -11.08 15.61 0.08
CA ASN A 70 -9.87 16.22 -0.43
C ASN A 70 -9.62 15.87 -1.91
N SER A 71 -8.85 16.73 -2.58
CA SER A 71 -8.40 16.46 -3.94
C SER A 71 -7.45 15.27 -3.96
N LYS A 72 -7.49 14.49 -5.05
CA LYS A 72 -6.60 13.35 -5.24
C LYS A 72 -5.13 13.75 -5.16
N VAL A 73 -4.79 14.89 -5.79
CA VAL A 73 -3.41 15.43 -5.79
C VAL A 73 -2.91 15.72 -4.37
N TYR A 74 -3.76 16.29 -3.50
CA TYR A 74 -3.41 16.53 -2.09
C TYR A 74 -3.10 15.24 -1.36
N LEU A 75 -3.97 14.23 -1.49
CA LEU A 75 -3.82 12.94 -0.83
C LEU A 75 -2.61 12.16 -1.34
N GLU A 76 -2.35 12.20 -2.66
CA GLU A 76 -1.17 11.58 -3.27
C GLU A 76 0.12 12.24 -2.79
N THR A 77 0.15 13.57 -2.67
CA THR A 77 1.31 14.30 -2.16
C THR A 77 1.62 13.89 -0.72
N LEU A 78 0.62 13.88 0.17
CA LEU A 78 0.81 13.43 1.55
C LEU A 78 1.29 11.97 1.65
N LYS A 79 0.75 11.09 0.81
CA LYS A 79 1.17 9.69 0.77
C LYS A 79 2.63 9.57 0.32
N ASN A 80 3.01 10.30 -0.72
CA ASN A 80 4.37 10.25 -1.26
C ASN A 80 5.38 10.78 -0.24
N GLU A 81 5.13 11.93 0.39
CA GLU A 81 5.99 12.46 1.45
C GLU A 81 6.18 11.43 2.58
N LEU A 82 5.10 10.81 3.07
CA LEU A 82 5.19 9.78 4.10
C LEU A 82 6.01 8.56 3.63
N THR A 83 5.79 8.11 2.41
CA THR A 83 6.50 6.95 1.84
C THR A 83 7.99 7.25 1.67
N ASP A 84 8.34 8.41 1.13
CA ASP A 84 9.73 8.82 0.90
C ASP A 84 10.54 8.86 2.20
N LEU A 85 9.98 9.43 3.28
CA LEU A 85 10.64 9.45 4.58
C LEU A 85 10.83 8.04 5.16
N CYS A 86 9.84 7.18 4.98
CA CYS A 86 9.90 5.79 5.43
C CYS A 86 10.92 4.98 4.64
N ASP A 87 11.04 5.21 3.34
CA ASP A 87 12.01 4.53 2.47
C ASP A 87 13.45 4.88 2.86
N ILE A 88 13.72 6.15 3.22
CA ILE A 88 15.03 6.57 3.73
C ILE A 88 15.41 5.78 5.00
N LEU A 89 14.45 5.51 5.88
CA LEU A 89 14.65 4.74 7.11
C LEU A 89 14.60 3.22 6.92
N GLY A 90 14.27 2.74 5.71
CA GLY A 90 14.05 1.33 5.45
C GLY A 90 12.79 0.76 6.12
N VAL A 91 11.80 1.62 6.43
CA VAL A 91 10.53 1.21 7.03
C VAL A 91 9.53 0.87 5.94
N ILE A 92 9.05 -0.38 5.93
CA ILE A 92 8.07 -0.87 4.96
C ILE A 92 6.70 -0.24 5.27
N VAL A 93 6.17 0.54 4.35
CA VAL A 93 4.89 1.27 4.47
C VAL A 93 3.74 0.50 3.85
N GLU A 94 3.99 -0.24 2.79
CA GLU A 94 3.02 -1.09 2.14
C GLU A 94 3.18 -2.53 2.63
N LYS A 95 2.12 -3.03 3.26
CA LYS A 95 2.01 -4.46 3.50
C LYS A 95 1.59 -5.07 2.17
N GLU A 96 2.36 -6.05 1.65
CA GLU A 96 1.86 -6.89 0.57
C GLU A 96 0.51 -7.46 1.01
N GLU A 97 -0.51 -7.29 0.18
CA GLU A 97 -1.81 -7.90 0.41
C GLU A 97 -1.62 -9.42 0.33
N GLU A 98 -1.42 -10.04 1.48
CA GLU A 98 -1.51 -11.49 1.55
C GLU A 98 -2.94 -11.90 1.16
N LEU A 99 -3.07 -12.68 0.10
CA LEU A 99 -4.35 -13.27 -0.26
C LEU A 99 -4.88 -14.06 0.94
N LEU A 100 -6.14 -13.80 1.29
CA LEU A 100 -6.83 -14.61 2.27
C LEU A 100 -6.97 -16.05 1.74
N ASP A 101 -6.92 -17.04 2.62
CA ASP A 101 -7.06 -18.45 2.23
C ASP A 101 -8.34 -18.69 1.42
N ALA A 102 -9.43 -17.99 1.74
CA ALA A 102 -10.67 -18.03 0.98
C ALA A 102 -10.52 -17.54 -0.47
N ASP A 103 -9.72 -16.50 -0.71
CA ASP A 103 -9.48 -15.99 -2.06
C ASP A 103 -8.60 -16.96 -2.86
N ILE A 104 -7.63 -17.58 -2.22
CA ILE A 104 -6.80 -18.62 -2.82
C ILE A 104 -7.68 -19.81 -3.24
N GLU A 105 -8.56 -20.27 -2.37
CA GLU A 105 -9.50 -21.39 -2.66
C GLU A 105 -10.45 -21.04 -3.82
N ASN A 106 -10.95 -19.79 -3.89
CA ASN A 106 -11.79 -19.33 -4.99
C ASN A 106 -11.03 -19.32 -6.33
N LEU A 107 -9.79 -18.83 -6.35
CA LEU A 107 -8.94 -18.85 -7.55
C LEU A 107 -8.59 -20.28 -7.99
N ILE A 108 -8.38 -21.20 -7.04
CA ILE A 108 -8.16 -22.62 -7.34
C ILE A 108 -9.41 -23.23 -7.96
N ALA A 109 -10.60 -22.94 -7.43
CA ALA A 109 -11.87 -23.40 -7.99
C ALA A 109 -12.12 -22.87 -9.40
N GLU A 110 -11.84 -21.59 -9.65
CA GLU A 110 -11.92 -20.97 -10.97
C GLU A 110 -10.95 -21.63 -11.95
N ARG A 111 -9.68 -21.85 -11.54
CA ARG A 111 -8.70 -22.58 -12.36
C ARG A 111 -9.19 -23.98 -12.73
N GLN A 112 -9.78 -24.71 -11.80
CA GLN A 112 -10.32 -26.04 -12.07
C GLN A 112 -11.50 -26.00 -13.05
N ALA A 113 -12.38 -24.99 -12.93
CA ALA A 113 -13.48 -24.77 -13.84
C ALA A 113 -12.97 -24.44 -15.26
N ALA A 114 -11.98 -23.56 -15.41
CA ALA A 114 -11.32 -23.25 -16.66
C ALA A 114 -10.72 -24.49 -17.32
N ARG A 115 -10.02 -25.35 -16.57
CA ARG A 115 -9.48 -26.63 -17.08
C ARG A 115 -10.57 -27.57 -17.56
N LYS A 116 -11.69 -27.67 -16.83
CA LYS A 116 -12.85 -28.49 -17.28
C LYS A 116 -13.48 -27.96 -18.56
N ALA A 117 -13.52 -26.62 -18.72
CA ALA A 117 -13.99 -25.96 -19.92
C ALA A 117 -12.96 -25.98 -21.08
N LYS A 118 -11.77 -26.58 -20.85
CA LYS A 118 -10.62 -26.60 -21.78
C LYS A 118 -10.05 -25.20 -22.10
N ASP A 119 -10.33 -24.24 -21.24
CA ASP A 119 -9.70 -22.91 -21.26
C ASP A 119 -8.37 -22.95 -20.51
N PHE A 120 -7.36 -23.47 -21.17
CA PHE A 120 -6.03 -23.65 -20.58
C PHE A 120 -5.31 -22.31 -20.42
N ALA A 121 -5.62 -21.31 -21.26
CA ALA A 121 -5.03 -19.99 -21.15
C ALA A 121 -5.42 -19.34 -19.82
N ARG A 122 -6.71 -19.34 -19.47
CA ARG A 122 -7.19 -18.80 -18.19
C ARG A 122 -6.65 -19.58 -16.99
N ALA A 123 -6.57 -20.91 -17.12
CA ALA A 123 -6.01 -21.74 -16.05
C ALA A 123 -4.53 -21.45 -15.76
N ASP A 124 -3.75 -21.17 -16.80
CA ASP A 124 -2.33 -20.80 -16.68
C ASP A 124 -2.15 -19.37 -16.14
N GLU A 125 -2.99 -18.43 -16.55
CA GLU A 125 -3.02 -17.07 -15.97
C GLU A 125 -3.21 -17.12 -14.44
N ILE A 126 -4.24 -17.84 -13.97
CA ILE A 126 -4.53 -17.98 -12.53
C ILE A 126 -3.35 -18.61 -11.80
N ARG A 127 -2.71 -19.63 -12.39
CA ARG A 127 -1.52 -20.27 -11.80
C ARG A 127 -0.37 -19.27 -11.65
N ASN A 128 -0.13 -18.47 -12.68
CA ASN A 128 0.94 -17.48 -12.66
C ASN A 128 0.65 -16.36 -11.66
N GLU A 129 -0.59 -15.87 -11.61
CA GLU A 129 -1.03 -14.88 -10.63
C GLU A 129 -0.80 -15.36 -9.19
N LEU A 130 -1.18 -16.60 -8.89
CA LEU A 130 -0.96 -17.20 -7.56
C LEU A 130 0.54 -17.36 -7.27
N LEU A 131 1.34 -17.75 -8.27
CA LEU A 131 2.79 -17.90 -8.12
C LEU A 131 3.47 -16.57 -7.84
N GLU A 132 3.09 -15.49 -8.53
CA GLU A 132 3.58 -14.13 -8.30
C GLU A 132 3.27 -13.64 -6.88
N LYS A 133 2.14 -14.07 -6.32
CA LYS A 133 1.74 -13.81 -4.92
C LYS A 133 2.33 -14.80 -3.91
N GLY A 134 3.32 -15.57 -4.31
CA GLY A 134 4.02 -16.52 -3.43
C GLY A 134 3.21 -17.78 -3.10
N ILE A 135 2.18 -18.11 -3.88
CA ILE A 135 1.36 -19.31 -3.68
C ILE A 135 1.77 -20.39 -4.69
N ILE A 136 2.24 -21.51 -4.19
CA ILE A 136 2.65 -22.67 -5.01
C ILE A 136 1.54 -23.69 -5.02
N LEU A 137 1.04 -24.00 -6.22
CA LEU A 137 0.02 -25.04 -6.42
C LEU A 137 0.67 -26.39 -6.73
N LYS A 138 0.11 -27.45 -6.14
CA LYS A 138 0.47 -28.83 -6.42
C LYS A 138 -0.78 -29.63 -6.78
N ASP A 139 -0.87 -30.08 -8.03
CA ASP A 139 -1.93 -30.96 -8.49
C ASP A 139 -1.69 -32.37 -7.93
N THR A 140 -2.65 -32.93 -7.21
CA THR A 140 -2.64 -34.28 -6.67
C THR A 140 -3.83 -35.08 -7.19
N ARG A 141 -3.85 -36.43 -6.95
CA ARG A 141 -4.97 -37.27 -7.34
C ARG A 141 -6.26 -36.97 -6.55
N GLU A 142 -6.09 -36.35 -5.37
CA GLU A 142 -7.19 -36.00 -4.45
C GLU A 142 -7.67 -34.57 -4.65
N GLY A 143 -6.98 -33.76 -5.48
CA GLY A 143 -7.29 -32.36 -5.76
C GLY A 143 -6.06 -31.48 -5.84
N VAL A 144 -6.25 -30.17 -5.79
CA VAL A 144 -5.16 -29.18 -5.78
C VAL A 144 -4.82 -28.84 -4.34
N GLN A 145 -3.57 -29.05 -3.97
CA GLN A 145 -3.01 -28.56 -2.71
C GLN A 145 -2.21 -27.29 -2.98
N TRP A 146 -2.15 -26.40 -2.01
CA TRP A 146 -1.37 -25.19 -2.11
C TRP A 146 -0.56 -24.93 -0.85
N LYS A 147 0.52 -24.18 -0.99
CA LYS A 147 1.33 -23.68 0.12
C LYS A 147 1.86 -22.29 -0.19
N ARG A 148 2.10 -21.51 0.83
CA ARG A 148 2.85 -20.25 0.72
C ARG A 148 4.34 -20.55 0.59
N ALA A 149 5.01 -19.79 -0.30
CA ALA A 149 6.45 -19.93 -0.52
C ALA A 149 7.24 -19.43 0.69
#